data_154c60ab675b6f232fc274dd0d47588b
#
_entry.id   154c60ab675b6f232fc274dd0d47588b
#
_cell.length_a   1.000
_cell.length_b   1.000
_cell.length_c   1.000
_cell.angle_alpha   90.00
_cell.angle_beta   90.00
_cell.angle_gamma   90.00
#
_symmetry.space_group_name_H-M   'P 1'
#
loop_
_entity.id
_entity.type
_entity.pdbx_description
1 polymer ?
#
loop_
_entity_poly.entity_id
_entity_poly.type
_entity_poly.pdbx_seq_one_letter_code
_entity_poly.pdbx_strand_id
1 'polypeptide(L)'
;TLKAAEEKEEFFNNITRAFEKDGKIYVLPTRFRIPLLVGKQETLAGIQDLQSFADACEKLRAESPDGSILSAYQPDIVLRMLALACEPSWSREDGTLEEAAVQEFLTQAKRIYDAEISGISESDMEDFLESNRSRGDEGGSYAETALDISFSIMNFLTRSQEQFGLGNTQQVSLDFTNVISIPRVRKEIVFTTPSFQNSKVFQAESIMGVSAKAARPEMAKDFIQTLLSYEVMASQEEPYPVNKASFDRMFYTEMDLDTPFGSYGIAKEDGSVLMLDLYWPNEEEQKSLKNLASSLDTPYLPDSRIEQAVVAAGTQGLNGELSVEEGVAQIKQKVQLYLAE
;
A
#
# COMPACT_ATOMS: atom_id res chain seq x y z
N THR A 1 15.39 6.99 27.12
CA THR A 1 16.25 6.57 26.02
C THR A 1 15.59 6.72 24.67
N LEU A 2 14.39 6.16 24.41
CA LEU A 2 13.59 6.52 23.22
C LEU A 2 13.30 8.03 23.20
N LYS A 3 12.95 8.61 24.34
CA LYS A 3 12.73 10.04 24.48
C LYS A 3 13.97 10.88 24.14
N ALA A 4 15.17 10.42 24.45
CA ALA A 4 16.41 11.09 24.08
C ALA A 4 16.73 11.00 22.57
N ALA A 5 16.34 9.91 21.90
CA ALA A 5 16.43 9.75 20.45
C ALA A 5 15.36 10.59 19.71
N GLU A 6 14.16 10.68 20.29
CA GLU A 6 13.11 11.59 19.80
C GLU A 6 13.53 13.06 19.89
N GLU A 7 14.17 13.48 20.99
CA GLU A 7 14.69 14.86 21.17
C GLU A 7 15.79 15.20 20.15
N LYS A 8 16.49 14.19 19.60
CA LYS A 8 17.49 14.36 18.56
C LYS A 8 16.97 14.22 17.14
N GLU A 9 15.65 14.01 16.96
CA GLU A 9 15.04 13.75 15.66
C GLU A 9 15.66 12.57 14.88
N GLU A 10 16.19 11.58 15.56
CA GLU A 10 16.84 10.41 14.94
C GLU A 10 15.84 9.51 14.19
N PHE A 11 14.54 9.60 14.53
CA PHE A 11 13.48 8.77 13.98
C PHE A 11 12.40 9.59 13.25
N PHE A 12 11.62 8.92 12.41
CA PHE A 12 10.34 9.43 11.93
C PHE A 12 9.35 9.44 13.09
N ASN A 13 9.31 10.54 13.85
CA ASN A 13 8.50 10.67 15.06
C ASN A 13 7.00 10.56 14.78
N ASN A 14 6.54 10.96 13.60
CA ASN A 14 5.17 10.78 13.15
C ASN A 14 4.79 9.28 13.12
N ILE A 15 5.71 8.39 12.71
CA ILE A 15 5.49 6.95 12.66
C ILE A 15 5.58 6.31 14.05
N THR A 16 6.61 6.63 14.82
CA THR A 16 6.80 6.03 16.15
C THR A 16 5.74 6.49 17.14
N ARG A 17 5.30 7.75 17.09
CA ARG A 17 4.26 8.30 17.96
C ARG A 17 2.84 7.91 17.58
N ALA A 18 2.61 7.42 16.38
CA ALA A 18 1.31 6.86 16.01
C ALA A 18 0.88 5.69 16.91
N PHE A 19 1.82 5.11 17.68
CA PHE A 19 1.60 4.04 18.66
C PHE A 19 1.56 4.56 20.11
N GLU A 20 1.54 5.88 20.29
CA GLU A 20 1.44 6.47 21.62
C GLU A 20 0.02 6.35 22.18
N LYS A 21 -0.09 5.83 23.41
CA LYS A 21 -1.34 5.75 24.16
C LYS A 21 -1.10 6.30 25.56
N ASP A 22 -1.93 7.27 25.99
CA ASP A 22 -1.83 7.92 27.30
C ASP A 22 -0.43 8.50 27.59
N GLY A 23 0.21 9.12 26.61
CA GLY A 23 1.55 9.70 26.70
C GLY A 23 2.67 8.68 26.83
N LYS A 24 2.43 7.41 26.44
CA LYS A 24 3.40 6.31 26.51
C LYS A 24 3.42 5.50 25.21
N ILE A 25 4.61 5.09 24.81
CA ILE A 25 4.81 4.17 23.69
C ILE A 25 5.00 2.76 24.28
N TYR A 26 4.04 1.88 24.05
CA TYR A 26 4.08 0.49 24.50
C TYR A 26 4.66 -0.46 23.45
N VAL A 27 4.45 -0.12 22.22
CA VAL A 27 4.99 -0.83 21.05
C VAL A 27 5.44 0.21 20.01
N LEU A 28 6.37 -0.17 19.15
CA LEU A 28 6.81 0.67 18.03
C LEU A 28 7.20 -0.20 16.85
N PRO A 29 7.00 0.27 15.62
CA PRO A 29 7.53 -0.38 14.44
C PRO A 29 9.03 -0.06 14.32
N THR A 30 9.79 -0.97 13.74
CA THR A 30 11.17 -0.68 13.34
C THR A 30 11.25 -0.30 11.87
N ARG A 31 10.24 -0.71 11.09
CA ARG A 31 10.16 -0.49 9.66
C ARG A 31 8.74 -0.16 9.24
N PHE A 32 8.59 0.38 8.03
CA PHE A 32 7.30 0.73 7.47
C PHE A 32 7.32 0.66 5.94
N ARG A 33 6.13 0.56 5.36
CA ARG A 33 5.88 0.70 3.92
C ARG A 33 5.00 1.91 3.69
N ILE A 34 5.13 2.51 2.52
CA ILE A 34 4.38 3.71 2.12
C ILE A 34 3.40 3.32 1.00
N PRO A 35 2.09 3.34 1.23
CA PRO A 35 1.12 3.24 0.17
C PRO A 35 1.24 4.43 -0.78
N LEU A 36 1.27 4.15 -2.07
CA LEU A 36 1.29 5.17 -3.13
C LEU A 36 0.09 5.00 -4.04
N LEU A 37 -0.43 6.14 -4.48
CA LEU A 37 -1.39 6.26 -5.55
C LEU A 37 -0.72 7.02 -6.70
N VAL A 38 -0.68 6.41 -7.88
CA VAL A 38 -0.04 6.94 -9.10
C VAL A 38 -1.12 7.16 -10.16
N GLY A 39 -1.04 8.26 -10.86
CA GLY A 39 -2.01 8.60 -11.91
C GLY A 39 -1.78 9.99 -12.48
N LYS A 40 -2.66 10.47 -13.36
CA LYS A 40 -2.60 11.83 -13.85
C LYS A 40 -2.87 12.82 -12.74
N GLN A 41 -2.10 13.89 -12.70
CA GLN A 41 -2.20 14.94 -11.68
C GLN A 41 -3.61 15.52 -11.55
N GLU A 42 -4.28 15.77 -12.67
CA GLU A 42 -5.63 16.33 -12.68
C GLU A 42 -6.65 15.37 -12.06
N THR A 43 -6.54 14.08 -12.34
CA THR A 43 -7.41 13.03 -11.81
C THR A 43 -7.16 12.82 -10.33
N LEU A 44 -5.88 12.70 -9.92
CA LEU A 44 -5.52 12.51 -8.51
C LEU A 44 -5.96 13.68 -7.62
N ALA A 45 -5.96 14.91 -8.13
CA ALA A 45 -6.40 16.09 -7.38
C ALA A 45 -7.90 16.04 -7.00
N GLY A 46 -8.70 15.25 -7.70
CA GLY A 46 -10.13 15.05 -7.42
C GLY A 46 -10.42 13.92 -6.41
N ILE A 47 -9.42 13.12 -6.06
CA ILE A 47 -9.59 11.94 -5.20
C ILE A 47 -9.29 12.32 -3.75
N GLN A 48 -10.31 12.29 -2.89
CA GLN A 48 -10.22 12.65 -1.48
C GLN A 48 -10.64 11.52 -0.53
N ASP A 49 -11.43 10.58 -1.04
CA ASP A 49 -11.97 9.43 -0.30
C ASP A 49 -12.20 8.25 -1.25
N LEU A 50 -12.64 7.13 -0.69
CA LEU A 50 -12.91 5.92 -1.46
C LEU A 50 -14.06 6.11 -2.45
N GLN A 51 -15.04 6.95 -2.13
CA GLN A 51 -16.17 7.27 -3.03
C GLN A 51 -15.68 8.04 -4.26
N SER A 52 -14.93 9.12 -4.09
CA SER A 52 -14.36 9.90 -5.20
C SER A 52 -13.37 9.09 -6.03
N PHE A 53 -12.71 8.10 -5.43
CA PHE A 53 -11.88 7.15 -6.17
C PHE A 53 -12.74 6.21 -7.03
N ALA A 54 -13.86 5.70 -6.51
CA ALA A 54 -14.81 4.90 -7.28
C ALA A 54 -15.41 5.71 -8.44
N ASP A 55 -15.81 6.97 -8.18
CA ASP A 55 -16.32 7.89 -9.22
C ASP A 55 -15.28 8.10 -10.34
N ALA A 56 -14.00 8.25 -9.98
CA ALA A 56 -12.90 8.38 -10.93
C ALA A 56 -12.72 7.10 -11.77
N CYS A 57 -12.79 5.91 -11.15
CA CYS A 57 -12.70 4.63 -11.87
C CYS A 57 -13.87 4.46 -12.86
N GLU A 58 -15.10 4.74 -12.45
CA GLU A 58 -16.28 4.69 -13.32
C GLU A 58 -16.18 5.68 -14.49
N LYS A 59 -15.68 6.89 -14.23
CA LYS A 59 -15.45 7.90 -15.27
C LYS A 59 -14.40 7.41 -16.28
N LEU A 60 -13.29 6.88 -15.81
CA LEU A 60 -12.25 6.34 -16.70
C LEU A 60 -12.80 5.18 -17.54
N ARG A 61 -13.62 4.31 -16.96
CA ARG A 61 -14.27 3.22 -17.68
C ARG A 61 -15.22 3.73 -18.77
N ALA A 62 -15.98 4.78 -18.48
CA ALA A 62 -16.88 5.40 -19.47
C ALA A 62 -16.11 6.05 -20.63
N GLU A 63 -14.94 6.63 -20.37
CA GLU A 63 -14.05 7.22 -21.38
C GLU A 63 -13.24 6.18 -22.16
N SER A 64 -12.92 5.05 -21.53
CA SER A 64 -12.15 3.93 -22.09
C SER A 64 -12.85 2.60 -21.78
N PRO A 65 -13.73 2.11 -22.66
CA PRO A 65 -14.52 0.89 -22.40
C PRO A 65 -13.70 -0.38 -22.23
N ASP A 66 -12.51 -0.43 -22.84
CA ASP A 66 -11.66 -1.62 -22.85
C ASP A 66 -10.39 -1.39 -22.03
N GLY A 67 -9.83 -2.48 -21.49
CA GLY A 67 -8.57 -2.51 -20.76
C GLY A 67 -8.71 -2.31 -19.25
N SER A 68 -7.61 -2.45 -18.54
CA SER A 68 -7.53 -2.34 -17.08
C SER A 68 -7.36 -0.89 -16.62
N ILE A 69 -7.97 -0.56 -15.50
CA ILE A 69 -7.80 0.73 -14.80
C ILE A 69 -6.78 0.59 -13.64
N LEU A 70 -6.82 -0.51 -12.90
CA LEU A 70 -6.02 -0.74 -11.69
C LEU A 70 -4.97 -1.85 -11.84
N SER A 71 -5.08 -2.67 -12.88
CA SER A 71 -4.29 -3.90 -13.04
C SER A 71 -4.45 -4.89 -11.89
N ALA A 72 -5.63 -4.93 -11.29
CA ALA A 72 -5.97 -5.78 -10.16
C ALA A 72 -7.27 -6.53 -10.45
N TYR A 73 -7.17 -7.81 -10.80
CA TYR A 73 -8.31 -8.62 -11.26
C TYR A 73 -8.84 -9.59 -10.21
N GLN A 74 -8.12 -9.80 -9.12
CA GLN A 74 -8.56 -10.69 -8.04
C GLN A 74 -9.32 -9.89 -6.98
N PRO A 75 -10.55 -10.29 -6.64
CA PRO A 75 -11.39 -9.55 -5.69
C PRO A 75 -10.74 -9.35 -4.31
N ASP A 76 -10.08 -10.38 -3.79
CA ASP A 76 -9.41 -10.32 -2.49
C ASP A 76 -8.20 -9.36 -2.49
N ILE A 77 -7.46 -9.27 -3.61
CA ILE A 77 -6.37 -8.31 -3.78
C ILE A 77 -6.91 -6.88 -3.83
N VAL A 78 -7.98 -6.64 -4.60
CA VAL A 78 -8.63 -5.31 -4.66
C VAL A 78 -9.10 -4.88 -3.27
N LEU A 79 -9.77 -5.77 -2.52
CA LEU A 79 -10.25 -5.47 -1.17
C LEU A 79 -9.10 -5.11 -0.22
N ARG A 80 -8.01 -5.87 -0.23
CA ARG A 80 -6.83 -5.60 0.62
C ARG A 80 -6.14 -4.30 0.22
N MET A 81 -5.99 -4.04 -1.07
CA MET A 81 -5.40 -2.81 -1.61
C MET A 81 -6.19 -1.57 -1.16
N LEU A 82 -7.52 -1.62 -1.27
CA LEU A 82 -8.39 -0.53 -0.85
C LEU A 82 -8.42 -0.37 0.68
N ALA A 83 -8.45 -1.47 1.43
CA ALA A 83 -8.37 -1.42 2.89
C ALA A 83 -7.07 -0.78 3.37
N LEU A 84 -5.93 -1.16 2.78
CA LEU A 84 -4.63 -0.56 3.08
C LEU A 84 -4.61 0.94 2.76
N ALA A 85 -5.25 1.37 1.68
CA ALA A 85 -5.27 2.77 1.25
C ALA A 85 -6.15 3.67 2.12
N CYS A 86 -7.20 3.15 2.75
CA CYS A 86 -8.15 3.95 3.53
C CYS A 86 -8.17 3.63 5.04
N GLU A 87 -7.49 2.59 5.51
CA GLU A 87 -7.49 2.16 6.93
C GLU A 87 -8.91 2.27 7.54
N PRO A 88 -9.87 1.46 7.08
CA PRO A 88 -11.24 1.59 7.51
C PRO A 88 -11.42 1.13 8.96
N SER A 89 -12.11 1.93 9.77
CA SER A 89 -12.48 1.54 11.13
C SER A 89 -13.72 0.65 11.11
N TRP A 90 -13.53 -0.66 11.16
CA TRP A 90 -14.62 -1.64 11.12
C TRP A 90 -15.15 -2.04 12.51
N SER A 91 -14.50 -1.59 13.57
CA SER A 91 -14.96 -1.82 14.96
C SER A 91 -15.06 -0.53 15.73
N ARG A 92 -16.06 -0.47 16.63
CA ARG A 92 -16.25 0.64 17.57
C ARG A 92 -15.44 0.41 18.85
N GLU A 93 -15.24 1.47 19.61
CA GLU A 93 -14.58 1.40 20.92
C GLU A 93 -15.32 0.50 21.93
N ASP A 94 -16.63 0.32 21.77
CA ASP A 94 -17.46 -0.56 22.59
C ASP A 94 -17.36 -2.05 22.19
N GLY A 95 -16.49 -2.38 21.23
CA GLY A 95 -16.30 -3.75 20.74
C GLY A 95 -17.41 -4.26 19.81
N THR A 96 -18.21 -3.38 19.22
CA THR A 96 -19.19 -3.77 18.20
C THR A 96 -18.70 -3.51 16.78
N LEU A 97 -19.24 -4.23 15.80
CA LEU A 97 -18.94 -4.00 14.39
C LEU A 97 -19.55 -2.66 13.93
N GLU A 98 -18.78 -1.84 13.23
CA GLU A 98 -19.27 -0.63 12.56
C GLU A 98 -19.86 -1.01 11.19
N GLU A 99 -21.12 -1.52 11.23
CA GLU A 99 -21.78 -2.07 10.05
C GLU A 99 -21.87 -1.05 8.89
N ALA A 100 -22.08 0.24 9.20
CA ALA A 100 -22.16 1.28 8.17
C ALA A 100 -20.81 1.50 7.47
N ALA A 101 -19.70 1.45 8.20
CA ALA A 101 -18.36 1.57 7.60
C ALA A 101 -18.03 0.34 6.72
N VAL A 102 -18.40 -0.86 7.16
CA VAL A 102 -18.24 -2.08 6.36
C VAL A 102 -19.08 -2.01 5.09
N GLN A 103 -20.34 -1.60 5.21
CA GLN A 103 -21.26 -1.45 4.07
C GLN A 103 -20.72 -0.44 3.05
N GLU A 104 -20.29 0.72 3.53
CA GLU A 104 -19.71 1.77 2.66
C GLU A 104 -18.46 1.25 1.94
N PHE A 105 -17.52 0.64 2.68
CA PHE A 105 -16.33 0.05 2.08
C PHE A 105 -16.65 -0.97 0.99
N LEU A 106 -17.53 -1.93 1.26
CA LEU A 106 -17.91 -2.97 0.29
C LEU A 106 -18.65 -2.38 -0.91
N THR A 107 -19.48 -1.34 -0.70
CA THR A 107 -20.19 -0.64 -1.78
C THR A 107 -19.20 0.01 -2.74
N GLN A 108 -18.25 0.77 -2.22
CA GLN A 108 -17.27 1.45 -3.06
C GLN A 108 -16.28 0.45 -3.70
N ALA A 109 -15.85 -0.56 -2.96
CA ALA A 109 -15.01 -1.63 -3.51
C ALA A 109 -15.68 -2.37 -4.67
N LYS A 110 -17.00 -2.62 -4.58
CA LYS A 110 -17.77 -3.22 -5.68
C LYS A 110 -17.79 -2.35 -6.91
N ARG A 111 -18.05 -1.04 -6.77
CA ARG A 111 -18.04 -0.08 -7.88
C ARG A 111 -16.68 -0.04 -8.59
N ILE A 112 -15.59 0.03 -7.81
CA ILE A 112 -14.22 0.05 -8.32
C ILE A 112 -13.92 -1.25 -9.07
N TYR A 113 -14.26 -2.39 -8.48
CA TYR A 113 -14.03 -3.70 -9.08
C TYR A 113 -14.85 -3.89 -10.36
N ASP A 114 -16.13 -3.50 -10.37
CA ASP A 114 -16.97 -3.59 -11.56
C ASP A 114 -16.45 -2.69 -12.70
N ALA A 115 -15.94 -1.50 -12.36
CA ALA A 115 -15.28 -0.64 -13.33
C ALA A 115 -14.01 -1.29 -13.88
N GLU A 116 -13.23 -1.99 -13.07
CA GLU A 116 -12.00 -2.70 -13.50
C GLU A 116 -12.36 -3.85 -14.45
N ILE A 117 -13.18 -4.80 -14.01
CA ILE A 117 -13.40 -6.05 -14.75
C ILE A 117 -14.26 -5.88 -16.00
N SER A 118 -15.14 -4.86 -16.07
CA SER A 118 -16.02 -4.65 -17.21
C SER A 118 -15.30 -4.33 -18.54
N GLY A 119 -14.02 -3.93 -18.46
CA GLY A 119 -13.19 -3.68 -19.64
C GLY A 119 -12.18 -4.77 -19.93
N ILE A 120 -12.18 -5.87 -19.20
CA ILE A 120 -11.23 -6.98 -19.36
C ILE A 120 -11.90 -8.08 -20.20
N SER A 121 -11.24 -8.54 -21.25
CA SER A 121 -11.73 -9.65 -22.05
C SER A 121 -11.64 -10.98 -21.29
N GLU A 122 -12.48 -11.95 -21.63
CA GLU A 122 -12.43 -13.29 -21.05
C GLU A 122 -11.06 -13.94 -21.24
N SER A 123 -10.43 -13.77 -22.42
CA SER A 123 -9.10 -14.32 -22.70
C SER A 123 -8.02 -13.66 -21.84
N ASP A 124 -8.06 -12.33 -21.64
CA ASP A 124 -7.07 -11.64 -20.79
C ASP A 124 -7.23 -12.06 -19.32
N MET A 125 -8.45 -12.30 -18.89
CA MET A 125 -8.72 -12.80 -17.55
C MET A 125 -8.21 -14.23 -17.37
N GLU A 126 -8.41 -15.12 -18.36
CA GLU A 126 -7.90 -16.49 -18.31
C GLU A 126 -6.37 -16.52 -18.31
N ASP A 127 -5.70 -15.75 -19.17
CA ASP A 127 -4.25 -15.64 -19.25
C ASP A 127 -3.66 -15.11 -17.92
N PHE A 128 -4.33 -14.13 -17.31
CA PHE A 128 -3.95 -13.60 -16.01
C PHE A 128 -4.06 -14.67 -14.92
N LEU A 129 -5.19 -15.38 -14.84
CA LEU A 129 -5.41 -16.43 -13.84
C LEU A 129 -4.43 -17.60 -14.02
N GLU A 130 -4.09 -17.97 -15.26
CA GLU A 130 -3.13 -19.02 -15.54
C GLU A 130 -1.70 -18.62 -15.16
N SER A 131 -1.30 -17.40 -15.50
CA SER A 131 0.03 -16.88 -15.12
C SER A 131 0.19 -16.79 -13.59
N ASN A 132 -0.88 -16.55 -12.85
CA ASN A 132 -0.86 -16.49 -11.39
C ASN A 132 -0.89 -17.85 -10.72
N ARG A 133 -1.52 -18.85 -11.32
CA ARG A 133 -1.45 -20.24 -10.83
C ARG A 133 -0.02 -20.75 -10.85
N SER A 134 0.73 -20.46 -11.91
CA SER A 134 2.13 -20.89 -12.02
C SER A 134 3.06 -20.21 -11.01
N ARG A 135 2.75 -18.97 -10.58
CA ARG A 135 3.52 -18.26 -9.55
C ARG A 135 3.20 -18.69 -8.13
N GLY A 136 1.96 -19.12 -7.85
CA GLY A 136 1.54 -19.61 -6.55
C GLY A 136 2.22 -20.92 -6.11
N ASP A 137 2.68 -21.72 -7.06
CA ASP A 137 3.39 -22.97 -6.79
C ASP A 137 4.86 -22.78 -6.36
N GLU A 138 5.43 -21.57 -6.53
CA GLU A 138 6.81 -21.25 -6.14
C GLU A 138 6.95 -20.75 -4.69
N GLY A 139 5.90 -20.83 -3.87
CA GLY A 139 5.97 -20.62 -2.41
C GLY A 139 6.06 -19.18 -1.93
N GLY A 140 5.92 -18.19 -2.81
CA GLY A 140 5.77 -16.78 -2.46
C GLY A 140 4.31 -16.43 -2.22
N SER A 141 4.02 -15.64 -1.18
CA SER A 141 2.66 -15.10 -1.00
C SER A 141 2.36 -14.11 -2.13
N TYR A 142 1.70 -14.59 -3.18
CA TYR A 142 1.25 -13.75 -4.29
C TYR A 142 0.45 -12.52 -3.80
N ALA A 143 -0.34 -12.69 -2.73
CA ALA A 143 -1.11 -11.62 -2.12
C ALA A 143 -0.24 -10.47 -1.60
N GLU A 144 0.92 -10.76 -1.00
CA GLU A 144 1.84 -9.72 -0.52
C GLU A 144 2.54 -9.00 -1.67
N THR A 145 2.98 -9.76 -2.67
CA THR A 145 3.65 -9.21 -3.86
C THR A 145 2.70 -8.37 -4.71
N ALA A 146 1.43 -8.78 -4.82
CA ALA A 146 0.43 -8.03 -5.58
C ALA A 146 0.05 -6.67 -4.96
N LEU A 147 0.36 -6.46 -3.67
CA LEU A 147 0.21 -5.16 -3.01
C LEU A 147 1.42 -4.23 -3.25
N ASP A 148 2.45 -4.69 -3.93
CA ASP A 148 3.61 -3.89 -4.28
C ASP A 148 3.31 -2.95 -5.46
N ILE A 149 3.68 -1.68 -5.32
CA ILE A 149 3.44 -0.65 -6.33
C ILE A 149 4.06 -1.00 -7.70
N SER A 150 5.20 -1.68 -7.69
CA SER A 150 5.92 -2.06 -8.91
C SER A 150 5.09 -2.93 -9.85
N PHE A 151 4.13 -3.70 -9.34
CA PHE A 151 3.22 -4.50 -10.18
C PHE A 151 2.17 -3.65 -10.91
N SER A 152 1.60 -2.65 -10.26
CA SER A 152 0.55 -1.83 -10.85
C SER A 152 1.08 -0.79 -11.83
N ILE A 153 2.31 -0.25 -11.61
CA ILE A 153 2.82 0.86 -12.40
C ILE A 153 3.45 0.48 -13.75
N MET A 154 3.90 -0.78 -13.92
CA MET A 154 4.48 -1.20 -15.20
C MET A 154 3.49 -1.11 -16.37
N ASN A 155 2.21 -1.22 -16.09
CA ASN A 155 1.14 -1.12 -17.09
C ASN A 155 0.90 0.31 -17.59
N PHE A 156 1.30 1.36 -16.85
CA PHE A 156 1.18 2.75 -17.29
C PHE A 156 1.86 3.04 -18.62
N LEU A 157 2.89 2.26 -18.96
CA LEU A 157 3.71 2.48 -20.11
C LEU A 157 3.28 1.64 -21.30
N THR A 158 2.52 0.56 -21.05
CA THR A 158 2.08 -0.36 -22.11
C THR A 158 0.78 0.07 -22.76
N ARG A 159 -0.05 0.85 -22.04
CA ARG A 159 -1.41 1.20 -22.46
C ARG A 159 -1.52 2.69 -22.76
N SER A 160 -2.36 3.01 -23.78
CA SER A 160 -2.71 4.39 -24.11
C SER A 160 -3.76 4.99 -23.18
N GLN A 161 -4.40 4.15 -22.38
CA GLN A 161 -5.50 4.53 -21.48
C GLN A 161 -4.99 5.15 -20.20
N GLU A 162 -5.82 5.97 -19.57
CA GLU A 162 -5.58 6.45 -18.23
C GLU A 162 -5.80 5.33 -17.22
N GLN A 163 -4.91 5.25 -16.26
CA GLN A 163 -4.89 4.20 -15.24
C GLN A 163 -4.54 4.77 -13.89
N PHE A 164 -4.76 3.97 -12.84
CA PHE A 164 -4.20 4.18 -11.52
C PHE A 164 -3.20 3.08 -11.19
N GLY A 165 -2.13 3.44 -10.50
CA GLY A 165 -1.29 2.52 -9.75
C GLY A 165 -1.60 2.70 -8.27
N LEU A 166 -1.91 1.62 -7.57
CA LEU A 166 -2.12 1.62 -6.12
C LEU A 166 -1.35 0.46 -5.53
N GLY A 167 -0.53 0.72 -4.52
CA GLY A 167 0.25 -0.30 -3.84
C GLY A 167 1.31 0.29 -2.92
N ASN A 168 2.05 -0.57 -2.24
CA ASN A 168 3.12 -0.18 -1.33
C ASN A 168 4.44 0.06 -2.03
N THR A 169 5.21 1.02 -1.56
CA THR A 169 6.66 1.07 -1.76
C THR A 169 7.37 0.77 -0.44
N GLN A 170 8.44 0.01 -0.50
CA GLN A 170 9.19 -0.45 0.67
C GLN A 170 10.71 -0.30 0.51
N GLN A 171 11.19 -0.05 -0.70
CA GLN A 171 12.61 0.08 -1.00
C GLN A 171 12.85 1.10 -2.12
N VAL A 172 14.07 1.61 -2.18
CA VAL A 172 14.46 2.59 -3.21
C VAL A 172 14.75 1.89 -4.53
N SER A 173 15.51 0.80 -4.49
CA SER A 173 16.14 0.16 -5.66
C SER A 173 15.16 -0.45 -6.68
N LEU A 174 14.04 -1.01 -6.23
CA LEU A 174 13.06 -1.65 -7.12
C LEU A 174 11.75 -0.87 -7.21
N ASP A 175 11.24 -0.36 -6.09
CA ASP A 175 9.93 0.27 -6.08
C ASP A 175 10.00 1.74 -6.47
N PHE A 176 10.77 2.53 -5.71
CA PHE A 176 10.78 3.97 -5.89
C PHE A 176 11.46 4.39 -7.20
N THR A 177 12.49 3.69 -7.65
CA THR A 177 13.11 3.93 -8.96
C THR A 177 12.13 3.73 -10.11
N ASN A 178 11.24 2.74 -10.02
CA ASN A 178 10.17 2.55 -11.00
C ASN A 178 9.18 3.72 -10.97
N VAL A 179 8.72 4.09 -9.76
CA VAL A 179 7.75 5.19 -9.57
C VAL A 179 8.24 6.51 -10.16
N ILE A 180 9.50 6.91 -9.93
CA ILE A 180 10.06 8.16 -10.43
C ILE A 180 10.44 8.11 -11.92
N SER A 181 10.65 6.92 -12.48
CA SER A 181 11.02 6.79 -13.88
C SER A 181 9.83 7.02 -14.82
N ILE A 182 8.61 6.74 -14.39
CA ILE A 182 7.40 6.97 -15.19
C ILE A 182 7.19 8.45 -15.53
N PRO A 183 7.23 9.41 -14.57
CA PRO A 183 7.11 10.83 -14.87
C PRO A 183 8.18 11.36 -15.82
N ARG A 184 9.33 10.72 -15.91
CA ARG A 184 10.38 11.10 -16.88
C ARG A 184 9.97 10.82 -18.32
N VAL A 185 9.13 9.80 -18.55
CA VAL A 185 8.58 9.42 -19.86
C VAL A 185 7.20 10.05 -20.07
N ARG A 186 6.36 10.04 -19.04
CA ARG A 186 4.98 10.55 -19.05
C ARG A 186 4.83 11.64 -17.98
N LYS A 187 5.12 12.89 -18.37
CA LYS A 187 5.20 14.06 -17.45
C LYS A 187 3.89 14.39 -16.73
N GLU A 188 2.75 13.97 -17.28
CA GLU A 188 1.43 14.15 -16.68
C GLU A 188 1.15 13.17 -15.53
N ILE A 189 1.95 12.12 -15.39
CA ILE A 189 1.82 11.13 -14.30
C ILE A 189 2.57 11.64 -13.08
N VAL A 190 1.92 11.58 -11.95
CA VAL A 190 2.48 11.92 -10.64
C VAL A 190 2.14 10.84 -9.63
N PHE A 191 2.78 10.89 -8.47
CA PHE A 191 2.49 9.99 -7.36
C PHE A 191 2.24 10.77 -6.07
N THR A 192 1.40 10.20 -5.21
CA THR A 192 1.09 10.72 -3.87
C THR A 192 0.80 9.56 -2.93
N THR A 193 0.73 9.81 -1.63
CA THR A 193 0.08 8.87 -0.71
C THR A 193 -1.43 8.99 -0.85
N PRO A 194 -2.21 7.87 -0.87
CA PRO A 194 -3.65 7.97 -0.75
C PRO A 194 -4.00 8.72 0.54
N SER A 195 -4.94 9.65 0.45
CA SER A 195 -5.38 10.48 1.57
C SER A 195 -6.86 10.29 1.82
N PHE A 196 -7.32 9.03 1.75
CA PHE A 196 -8.69 8.68 1.98
C PHE A 196 -9.05 8.95 3.43
N GLN A 197 -10.23 9.51 3.68
CA GLN A 197 -10.73 9.88 5.01
C GLN A 197 -9.84 10.88 5.79
N ASN A 198 -9.09 11.75 5.09
CA ASN A 198 -8.16 12.74 5.66
C ASN A 198 -6.98 12.14 6.46
N SER A 199 -6.68 10.87 6.30
CA SER A 199 -5.54 10.20 6.89
C SER A 199 -4.52 9.78 5.84
N LYS A 200 -3.25 9.77 6.21
CA LYS A 200 -2.15 9.27 5.39
C LYS A 200 -1.59 8.01 6.00
N VAL A 201 -2.06 6.91 5.45
CA VAL A 201 -1.81 5.57 5.99
C VAL A 201 -0.38 5.11 5.71
N PHE A 202 0.21 4.38 6.64
CA PHE A 202 1.41 3.59 6.46
C PHE A 202 1.24 2.18 6.99
N GLN A 203 1.88 1.22 6.36
CA GLN A 203 1.93 -0.14 6.89
C GLN A 203 3.13 -0.27 7.82
N ALA A 204 2.85 -0.51 9.10
CA ALA A 204 3.87 -0.72 10.11
C ALA A 204 4.41 -2.15 10.04
N GLU A 205 5.75 -2.28 10.07
CA GLU A 205 6.43 -3.56 9.98
C GLU A 205 7.31 -3.81 11.21
N SER A 206 7.44 -5.08 11.57
CA SER A 206 8.29 -5.51 12.70
C SER A 206 7.98 -4.73 13.98
N ILE A 207 6.69 -4.72 14.37
CA ILE A 207 6.20 -4.05 15.57
C ILE A 207 6.71 -4.78 16.81
N MET A 208 7.35 -4.05 17.72
CA MET A 208 7.96 -4.63 18.93
C MET A 208 7.53 -3.88 20.18
N GLY A 209 7.47 -4.62 21.28
CA GLY A 209 7.21 -4.08 22.60
C GLY A 209 7.82 -4.95 23.68
N VAL A 210 7.95 -4.40 24.90
CA VAL A 210 8.42 -5.15 26.06
C VAL A 210 7.20 -5.64 26.85
N SER A 211 7.10 -6.98 26.99
CA SER A 211 6.04 -7.57 27.80
C SER A 211 6.08 -7.07 29.24
N ALA A 212 4.92 -6.74 29.82
CA ALA A 212 4.79 -6.41 31.23
C ALA A 212 5.22 -7.55 32.17
N LYS A 213 5.28 -8.79 31.66
CA LYS A 213 5.74 -9.98 32.39
C LYS A 213 7.19 -10.36 32.06
N ALA A 214 7.94 -9.49 31.37
CA ALA A 214 9.33 -9.79 31.01
C ALA A 214 10.18 -9.97 32.29
N ALA A 215 10.92 -11.09 32.36
CA ALA A 215 11.82 -11.37 33.48
C ALA A 215 13.03 -10.42 33.52
N ARG A 216 13.39 -9.85 32.37
CA ARG A 216 14.53 -8.93 32.20
C ARG A 216 14.14 -7.75 31.30
N PRO A 217 13.29 -6.82 31.77
CA PRO A 217 12.75 -5.76 30.92
C PRO A 217 13.82 -4.81 30.37
N GLU A 218 14.89 -4.53 31.13
CA GLU A 218 15.99 -3.66 30.67
C GLU A 218 16.78 -4.31 29.52
N MET A 219 17.05 -5.61 29.59
CA MET A 219 17.69 -6.32 28.48
C MET A 219 16.82 -6.32 27.21
N ALA A 220 15.49 -6.43 27.37
CA ALA A 220 14.57 -6.34 26.23
C ALA A 220 14.57 -4.93 25.63
N LYS A 221 14.67 -3.90 26.44
CA LYS A 221 14.80 -2.50 25.97
C LYS A 221 16.13 -2.29 25.24
N ASP A 222 17.24 -2.79 25.79
CA ASP A 222 18.57 -2.70 25.15
C ASP A 222 18.57 -3.41 23.80
N PHE A 223 17.90 -4.57 23.70
CA PHE A 223 17.72 -5.28 22.44
C PHE A 223 16.95 -4.45 21.40
N ILE A 224 15.82 -3.85 21.81
CA ILE A 224 15.05 -2.97 20.91
C ILE A 224 15.89 -1.76 20.47
N GLN A 225 16.66 -1.15 21.39
CA GLN A 225 17.55 -0.04 21.02
C GLN A 225 18.64 -0.46 20.01
N THR A 226 19.18 -1.66 20.18
CA THR A 226 20.15 -2.22 19.21
C THR A 226 19.51 -2.39 17.84
N LEU A 227 18.29 -2.92 17.79
CA LEU A 227 17.55 -3.08 16.52
C LEU A 227 17.21 -1.74 15.84
N LEU A 228 17.03 -0.67 16.64
CA LEU A 228 16.77 0.69 16.15
C LEU A 228 18.05 1.45 15.78
N SER A 229 19.23 0.88 16.00
CA SER A 229 20.50 1.53 15.68
C SER A 229 20.71 1.65 14.17
N TYR A 230 21.49 2.64 13.77
CA TYR A 230 21.89 2.84 12.38
C TYR A 230 22.52 1.58 11.78
N GLU A 231 23.44 0.94 12.53
CA GLU A 231 24.22 -0.21 12.05
C GLU A 231 23.33 -1.39 11.67
N VAL A 232 22.29 -1.65 12.48
CA VAL A 232 21.36 -2.75 12.22
C VAL A 232 20.38 -2.37 11.11
N MET A 233 19.81 -1.18 11.17
CA MET A 233 18.79 -0.78 10.20
C MET A 233 19.36 -0.54 8.79
N ALA A 234 20.59 -0.02 8.69
CA ALA A 234 21.25 0.22 7.42
C ALA A 234 21.77 -1.06 6.74
N SER A 235 21.75 -2.21 7.43
CA SER A 235 22.15 -3.50 6.86
C SER A 235 21.08 -4.17 5.99
N GLN A 236 19.86 -3.65 5.98
CA GLN A 236 18.73 -4.19 5.24
C GLN A 236 18.12 -3.09 4.36
N GLU A 237 17.84 -3.41 3.12
CA GLU A 237 17.33 -2.45 2.14
C GLU A 237 15.79 -2.31 2.16
N GLU A 238 15.08 -3.26 2.79
CA GLU A 238 13.62 -3.28 2.83
C GLU A 238 13.09 -3.92 4.13
N PRO A 239 11.87 -3.52 4.61
CA PRO A 239 11.16 -2.27 4.29
C PRO A 239 11.90 -1.01 4.78
N TYR A 240 11.33 0.18 4.53
CA TYR A 240 11.91 1.46 4.97
C TYR A 240 12.13 1.49 6.48
N PRO A 241 13.34 1.86 6.96
CA PRO A 241 13.63 1.97 8.38
C PRO A 241 13.02 3.23 9.01
N VAL A 242 12.59 3.14 10.28
CA VAL A 242 12.13 4.33 11.02
C VAL A 242 13.29 5.25 11.43
N ASN A 243 14.54 4.79 11.42
CA ASN A 243 15.73 5.60 11.65
C ASN A 243 16.05 6.44 10.41
N LYS A 244 16.05 7.77 10.55
CA LYS A 244 16.25 8.70 9.41
C LYS A 244 17.61 8.55 8.74
N ALA A 245 18.67 8.34 9.51
CA ALA A 245 20.01 8.15 8.93
C ALA A 245 20.11 6.86 8.12
N SER A 246 19.46 5.79 8.58
CA SER A 246 19.39 4.53 7.84
C SER A 246 18.50 4.67 6.59
N PHE A 247 17.40 5.43 6.67
CA PHE A 247 16.57 5.77 5.53
C PHE A 247 17.36 6.57 4.48
N ASP A 248 18.13 7.56 4.92
CA ASP A 248 19.02 8.35 4.04
C ASP A 248 20.08 7.49 3.36
N ARG A 249 20.58 6.48 4.07
CA ARG A 249 21.55 5.52 3.53
C ARG A 249 21.01 4.72 2.35
N MET A 250 19.70 4.48 2.27
CA MET A 250 19.08 3.76 1.15
C MET A 250 19.22 4.48 -0.19
N PHE A 251 19.45 5.79 -0.18
CA PHE A 251 19.69 6.57 -1.40
C PHE A 251 21.16 6.62 -1.83
N TYR A 252 22.05 6.07 -1.01
CA TYR A 252 23.47 6.11 -1.34
C TYR A 252 23.77 5.27 -2.58
N THR A 253 24.46 5.88 -3.53
CA THR A 253 24.95 5.23 -4.74
C THR A 253 26.28 5.86 -5.14
N GLU A 254 27.12 5.11 -5.83
CA GLU A 254 28.31 5.59 -6.54
C GLU A 254 28.02 5.85 -8.04
N MET A 255 26.78 5.57 -8.46
CA MET A 255 26.35 5.78 -9.84
C MET A 255 26.10 7.26 -10.12
N ASP A 256 26.29 7.64 -11.38
CA ASP A 256 25.88 8.95 -11.87
C ASP A 256 24.33 9.01 -11.94
N LEU A 257 23.74 10.01 -11.27
CA LEU A 257 22.28 10.17 -11.18
C LEU A 257 21.61 10.55 -12.52
N ASP A 258 22.38 11.07 -13.45
CA ASP A 258 21.91 11.44 -14.81
C ASP A 258 22.02 10.28 -15.80
N THR A 259 22.67 9.18 -15.42
CA THR A 259 22.84 8.00 -16.25
C THR A 259 21.89 6.88 -15.76
N PRO A 260 21.11 6.25 -16.67
CA PRO A 260 20.27 5.13 -16.27
C PRO A 260 21.13 3.95 -15.82
N PHE A 261 20.78 3.34 -14.69
CA PHE A 261 21.46 2.15 -14.18
C PHE A 261 20.88 0.83 -14.75
N GLY A 262 19.74 0.91 -15.39
CA GLY A 262 19.05 -0.21 -16.03
C GLY A 262 17.95 0.28 -16.95
N SER A 263 17.34 -0.64 -17.68
CA SER A 263 16.18 -0.36 -18.52
C SER A 263 15.29 -1.58 -18.67
N TYR A 264 13.99 -1.35 -18.79
CA TYR A 264 13.02 -2.39 -19.15
C TYR A 264 12.55 -2.20 -20.58
N GLY A 265 12.53 -3.29 -21.35
CA GLY A 265 11.83 -3.34 -22.63
C GLY A 265 10.37 -3.74 -22.38
N ILE A 266 9.45 -2.84 -22.68
CA ILE A 266 8.01 -3.02 -22.44
C ILE A 266 7.34 -3.17 -23.81
N ALA A 267 6.75 -4.34 -24.08
CA ALA A 267 5.98 -4.57 -25.31
C ALA A 267 4.67 -3.77 -25.27
N LYS A 268 4.41 -3.01 -26.34
CA LYS A 268 3.15 -2.30 -26.53
C LYS A 268 2.15 -3.14 -27.31
N GLU A 269 0.89 -2.76 -27.25
CA GLU A 269 -0.21 -3.40 -28.00
C GLU A 269 0.00 -3.40 -29.51
N ASP A 270 0.72 -2.39 -30.06
CA ASP A 270 1.06 -2.28 -31.48
C ASP A 270 2.26 -3.13 -31.89
N GLY A 271 2.83 -3.94 -30.98
CA GLY A 271 4.01 -4.78 -31.17
C GLY A 271 5.34 -4.03 -31.12
N SER A 272 5.34 -2.73 -30.91
CA SER A 272 6.56 -1.96 -30.65
C SER A 272 7.06 -2.19 -29.23
N VAL A 273 8.35 -1.90 -28.99
CA VAL A 273 8.95 -1.97 -27.65
C VAL A 273 9.27 -0.56 -27.17
N LEU A 274 8.73 -0.21 -26.01
CA LEU A 274 9.13 1.00 -25.28
C LEU A 274 10.27 0.63 -24.32
N MET A 275 11.35 1.40 -24.35
CA MET A 275 12.40 1.29 -23.34
C MET A 275 12.10 2.26 -22.21
N LEU A 276 11.96 1.75 -20.99
CA LEU A 276 11.91 2.55 -19.77
C LEU A 276 13.29 2.52 -19.12
N ASP A 277 13.96 3.64 -19.15
CA ASP A 277 15.23 3.83 -18.48
C ASP A 277 14.99 4.08 -16.99
N LEU A 278 15.71 3.34 -16.16
CA LEU A 278 15.66 3.45 -14.70
C LEU A 278 16.80 4.33 -14.20
N TYR A 279 16.43 5.29 -13.38
CA TYR A 279 17.38 6.24 -12.78
C TYR A 279 17.36 6.11 -11.27
N TRP A 280 18.55 6.30 -10.66
CA TRP A 280 18.60 6.47 -9.22
C TRP A 280 18.00 7.82 -8.84
N PRO A 281 17.29 7.93 -7.69
CA PRO A 281 16.62 9.17 -7.31
C PRO A 281 17.58 10.35 -7.14
N ASN A 282 17.32 11.46 -7.81
CA ASN A 282 18.01 12.71 -7.60
C ASN A 282 17.60 13.39 -6.27
N GLU A 283 18.22 14.50 -5.89
CA GLU A 283 17.97 15.16 -4.60
C GLU A 283 16.50 15.59 -4.41
N GLU A 284 15.82 16.04 -5.47
CA GLU A 284 14.41 16.44 -5.39
C GLU A 284 13.50 15.23 -5.19
N GLU A 285 13.77 14.14 -5.89
CA GLU A 285 13.03 12.88 -5.77
C GLU A 285 13.26 12.25 -4.40
N GLN A 286 14.49 12.22 -3.88
CA GLN A 286 14.82 11.80 -2.51
C GLN A 286 14.06 12.63 -1.47
N LYS A 287 14.05 13.96 -1.63
CA LYS A 287 13.32 14.88 -0.76
C LYS A 287 11.80 14.62 -0.83
N SER A 288 11.28 14.30 -2.00
CA SER A 288 9.87 13.94 -2.17
C SER A 288 9.49 12.72 -1.35
N LEU A 289 10.25 11.63 -1.43
CA LEU A 289 9.99 10.43 -0.63
C LEU A 289 10.12 10.68 0.88
N LYS A 290 11.13 11.46 1.31
CA LYS A 290 11.29 11.87 2.72
C LYS A 290 10.09 12.70 3.22
N ASN A 291 9.58 13.59 2.38
CA ASN A 291 8.40 14.39 2.71
C ASN A 291 7.15 13.52 2.83
N LEU A 292 6.97 12.54 1.92
CA LEU A 292 5.90 11.57 2.03
C LEU A 292 6.01 10.79 3.35
N ALA A 293 7.17 10.19 3.65
CA ALA A 293 7.40 9.47 4.89
C ALA A 293 7.11 10.33 6.14
N SER A 294 7.50 11.62 6.11
CA SER A 294 7.27 12.55 7.22
C SER A 294 5.82 13.02 7.34
N SER A 295 5.01 12.84 6.31
CA SER A 295 3.59 13.25 6.28
C SER A 295 2.63 12.15 6.70
N LEU A 296 3.10 10.90 6.83
CA LEU A 296 2.28 9.77 7.27
C LEU A 296 1.85 9.95 8.73
N ASP A 297 0.61 9.57 9.07
CA ASP A 297 0.04 9.83 10.38
C ASP A 297 -0.76 8.66 10.97
N THR A 298 -1.20 7.72 10.13
CA THR A 298 -2.12 6.66 10.52
C THR A 298 -1.52 5.27 10.23
N PRO A 299 -1.23 4.45 11.26
CA PRO A 299 -0.76 3.09 11.04
C PRO A 299 -1.90 2.18 10.57
N TYR A 300 -1.68 1.41 9.53
CA TYR A 300 -2.58 0.31 9.16
C TYR A 300 -2.41 -0.83 10.17
N LEU A 301 -3.40 -1.00 11.03
CA LEU A 301 -3.43 -1.99 12.11
C LEU A 301 -4.77 -2.72 12.12
N PRO A 302 -5.10 -3.47 11.06
CA PRO A 302 -6.38 -4.13 10.99
C PRO A 302 -6.48 -5.23 12.06
N ASP A 303 -7.69 -5.38 12.65
CA ASP A 303 -8.02 -6.60 13.35
C ASP A 303 -8.10 -7.75 12.34
N SER A 304 -7.17 -8.67 12.41
CA SER A 304 -7.01 -9.74 11.41
C SER A 304 -8.24 -10.62 11.26
N ARG A 305 -9.05 -10.80 12.31
CA ARG A 305 -10.29 -11.61 12.25
C ARG A 305 -11.40 -10.86 11.53
N ILE A 306 -11.51 -9.56 11.81
CA ILE A 306 -12.49 -8.70 11.12
C ILE A 306 -12.07 -8.56 9.65
N GLU A 307 -10.80 -8.24 9.38
CA GLU A 307 -10.29 -8.13 8.02
C GLU A 307 -10.53 -9.39 7.19
N GLN A 308 -10.18 -10.56 7.73
CA GLN A 308 -10.43 -11.84 7.05
C GLN A 308 -11.92 -12.08 6.79
N ALA A 309 -12.80 -11.68 7.71
CA ALA A 309 -14.23 -11.80 7.52
C ALA A 309 -14.73 -10.87 6.41
N VAL A 310 -14.25 -9.61 6.39
CA VAL A 310 -14.60 -8.60 5.39
C VAL A 310 -14.07 -9.01 4.00
N VAL A 311 -12.82 -9.44 3.90
CA VAL A 311 -12.24 -9.89 2.63
C VAL A 311 -12.98 -11.13 2.11
N ALA A 312 -13.28 -12.13 2.97
CA ALA A 312 -13.95 -13.35 2.53
C ALA A 312 -15.39 -13.10 2.03
N ALA A 313 -16.19 -12.29 2.74
CA ALA A 313 -17.54 -11.95 2.31
C ALA A 313 -17.52 -10.94 1.14
N GLY A 314 -16.59 -10.00 1.18
CA GLY A 314 -16.39 -9.03 0.09
C GLY A 314 -16.02 -9.71 -1.22
N THR A 315 -15.14 -10.72 -1.20
CA THR A 315 -14.81 -11.52 -2.39
C THR A 315 -16.06 -12.12 -3.04
N GLN A 316 -16.96 -12.70 -2.23
CA GLN A 316 -18.23 -13.23 -2.74
C GLN A 316 -19.13 -12.10 -3.29
N GLY A 317 -19.14 -10.93 -2.63
CA GLY A 317 -19.88 -9.76 -3.09
C GLY A 317 -19.35 -9.21 -4.42
N LEU A 318 -18.02 -9.10 -4.58
CA LEU A 318 -17.39 -8.64 -5.81
C LEU A 318 -17.66 -9.62 -6.97
N ASN A 319 -17.67 -10.92 -6.69
CA ASN A 319 -18.04 -11.96 -7.67
C ASN A 319 -19.54 -12.03 -8.00
N GLY A 320 -20.38 -11.22 -7.32
CA GLY A 320 -21.82 -11.21 -7.53
C GLY A 320 -22.57 -12.38 -6.89
N GLU A 321 -21.93 -13.14 -5.97
CA GLU A 321 -22.51 -14.27 -5.24
C GLU A 321 -23.38 -13.78 -4.06
N LEU A 322 -23.08 -12.60 -3.50
CA LEU A 322 -23.78 -11.96 -2.40
C LEU A 322 -24.09 -10.50 -2.74
N SER A 323 -25.18 -9.96 -2.23
CA SER A 323 -25.37 -8.50 -2.14
C SER A 323 -24.46 -7.92 -1.05
N VAL A 324 -24.27 -6.60 -1.06
CA VAL A 324 -23.49 -5.92 0.00
C VAL A 324 -24.13 -6.14 1.38
N GLU A 325 -25.46 -6.06 1.45
CA GLU A 325 -26.23 -6.27 2.69
C GLU A 325 -26.08 -7.69 3.24
N GLU A 326 -26.14 -8.70 2.35
CA GLU A 326 -25.90 -10.11 2.74
C GLU A 326 -24.45 -10.31 3.20
N GLY A 327 -23.47 -9.68 2.53
CA GLY A 327 -22.08 -9.68 2.94
C GLY A 327 -21.88 -9.09 4.33
N VAL A 328 -22.46 -7.92 4.63
CA VAL A 328 -22.41 -7.30 5.96
C VAL A 328 -23.04 -8.20 7.04
N ALA A 329 -24.19 -8.81 6.74
CA ALA A 329 -24.85 -9.74 7.66
C ALA A 329 -23.97 -10.98 7.96
N GLN A 330 -23.30 -11.52 6.93
CA GLN A 330 -22.39 -12.65 7.08
C GLN A 330 -21.15 -12.27 7.92
N ILE A 331 -20.57 -11.10 7.69
CA ILE A 331 -19.44 -10.59 8.48
C ILE A 331 -19.86 -10.46 9.94
N LYS A 332 -20.98 -9.78 10.19
CA LYS A 332 -21.52 -9.62 11.55
C LYS A 332 -21.69 -10.95 12.27
N GLN A 333 -22.31 -11.94 11.63
CA GLN A 333 -22.48 -13.27 12.21
C GLN A 333 -21.13 -13.93 12.55
N LYS A 334 -20.13 -13.79 11.65
CA LYS A 334 -18.82 -14.42 11.82
C LYS A 334 -17.99 -13.80 12.94
N VAL A 335 -18.08 -12.48 13.13
CA VAL A 335 -17.27 -11.76 14.13
C VAL A 335 -17.99 -11.50 15.44
N GLN A 336 -19.30 -11.71 15.51
CA GLN A 336 -20.12 -11.39 16.70
C GLN A 336 -19.63 -12.06 17.99
N LEU A 337 -19.23 -13.30 17.94
CA LEU A 337 -18.71 -14.03 19.11
C LEU A 337 -17.34 -13.47 19.53
N TYR A 338 -16.50 -13.16 18.58
CA TYR A 338 -15.16 -12.59 18.81
C TYR A 338 -15.24 -11.20 19.44
N LEU A 339 -16.12 -10.34 18.93
CA LEU A 339 -16.28 -8.96 19.45
C LEU A 339 -16.95 -8.92 20.84
N ALA A 340 -17.59 -9.99 21.28
CA ALA A 340 -18.21 -10.13 22.59
C ALA A 340 -17.26 -10.66 23.69
N GLU A 341 -16.08 -11.19 23.32
CA GLU A 341 -15.02 -11.62 24.23
C GLU A 341 -14.12 -10.46 24.71
#